data_9e9c4bdcbc2e0bdafad0f9919656d98c
#
_entry.id   9e9c4bdcbc2e0bdafad0f9919656d98c
#
_cell.length_a   1.000
_cell.length_b   1.000
_cell.length_c   1.000
_cell.angle_alpha   90.00
_cell.angle_beta   90.00
_cell.angle_gamma   90.00
#
_symmetry.space_group_name_H-M   'P 1'
#
loop_
_entity.id
_entity.type
_entity.pdbx_description
1 polymer ?
#
loop_
_entity_poly.entity_id
_entity_poly.type
_entity_poly.pdbx_seq_one_letter_code
_entity_poly.pdbx_strand_id
1 'polypeptide(L)'
;VAYVKAAEREEQIVAAAITEFSEKGVPGTTLRAVAGRAGIPLGTLHYVFPSKDQLLRAVIMAVIREISDALRAELEVDKGLEHALRHGVGSFWNKLVTSRVGLQIMQYELMTYSLRSDSDGGLAQLQYERYSALVTEFFERAAQAAGERCAVGFDTLGRIALAQVDGLILQYIAKPDLDRARRDLNHALDMLVLYADPQSVERTKPLNAETA
;
A
#
# COMPACT_ATOMS: atom_id res chain seq x y z
N VAL A 1 -29.09 12.29 -2.95
CA VAL A 1 -28.70 13.32 -1.96
C VAL A 1 -28.40 12.69 -0.60
N ALA A 2 -29.26 11.79 -0.07
CA ALA A 2 -29.01 11.11 1.24
C ALA A 2 -27.81 10.15 1.18
N TYR A 3 -27.64 9.43 0.08
CA TYR A 3 -26.53 8.48 -0.15
C TYR A 3 -25.17 9.20 -0.23
N VAL A 4 -25.09 10.34 -0.93
CA VAL A 4 -23.87 11.16 -1.03
C VAL A 4 -23.45 11.67 0.36
N LYS A 5 -24.42 12.13 1.17
CA LYS A 5 -24.14 12.57 2.55
C LYS A 5 -23.65 11.44 3.46
N ALA A 6 -24.06 10.19 3.23
CA ALA A 6 -23.59 9.03 3.99
C ALA A 6 -22.13 8.69 3.64
N ALA A 7 -21.77 8.65 2.34
CA ALA A 7 -20.41 8.42 1.89
C ALA A 7 -19.43 9.52 2.36
N GLU A 8 -19.82 10.79 2.23
CA GLU A 8 -19.02 11.92 2.75
C GLU A 8 -18.79 11.82 4.25
N ARG A 9 -19.80 11.34 5.00
CA ARG A 9 -19.69 11.13 6.44
C ARG A 9 -18.75 10.00 6.80
N GLU A 10 -18.79 8.90 6.06
CA GLU A 10 -17.85 7.79 6.22
C GLU A 10 -16.42 8.24 5.97
N GLU A 11 -16.16 8.94 4.88
CA GLU A 11 -14.85 9.50 4.56
C GLU A 11 -14.34 10.47 5.63
N GLN A 12 -15.21 11.35 6.14
CA GLN A 12 -14.88 12.26 7.23
C GLN A 12 -14.42 11.53 8.49
N ILE A 13 -15.13 10.47 8.88
CA ILE A 13 -14.81 9.66 10.06
C ILE A 13 -13.50 8.91 9.84
N VAL A 14 -13.30 8.30 8.67
CA VAL A 14 -12.08 7.57 8.34
C VAL A 14 -10.86 8.48 8.32
N ALA A 15 -10.96 9.67 7.73
CA ALA A 15 -9.87 10.65 7.74
C ALA A 15 -9.50 11.10 9.16
N ALA A 16 -10.51 11.35 10.02
CA ALA A 16 -10.30 11.66 11.43
C ALA A 16 -9.65 10.49 12.18
N ALA A 17 -10.05 9.26 11.89
CA ALA A 17 -9.48 8.06 12.49
C ALA A 17 -8.01 7.87 12.11
N ILE A 18 -7.66 8.02 10.82
CA ILE A 18 -6.26 7.94 10.34
C ILE A 18 -5.40 8.96 11.09
N THR A 19 -5.88 10.19 11.25
CA THR A 19 -5.14 11.24 11.95
C THR A 19 -4.98 10.91 13.44
N GLU A 20 -6.06 10.53 14.15
CA GLU A 20 -6.00 10.15 15.56
C GLU A 20 -5.07 8.95 15.81
N PHE A 21 -5.16 7.93 14.98
CA PHE A 21 -4.33 6.73 15.09
C PHE A 21 -2.85 7.05 14.80
N SER A 22 -2.58 7.90 13.80
CA SER A 22 -1.20 8.30 13.46
C SER A 22 -0.53 9.15 14.54
N GLU A 23 -1.33 9.95 15.30
CA GLU A 23 -0.82 10.81 16.37
C GLU A 23 -0.74 10.12 17.73
N LYS A 24 -1.71 9.27 18.06
CA LYS A 24 -1.89 8.72 19.43
C LYS A 24 -1.76 7.20 19.52
N GLY A 25 -1.61 6.56 18.38
CA GLY A 25 -1.57 5.10 18.26
C GLY A 25 -2.95 4.44 18.26
N VAL A 26 -3.02 3.27 17.64
CA VAL A 26 -4.25 2.46 17.51
C VAL A 26 -4.76 1.95 18.87
N PRO A 27 -3.89 1.43 19.77
CA PRO A 27 -4.34 0.96 21.09
C PRO A 27 -4.88 2.08 21.99
N GLY A 28 -4.26 3.27 21.91
CA GLY A 28 -4.59 4.43 22.76
C GLY A 28 -5.82 5.21 22.29
N THR A 29 -6.29 4.98 21.08
CA THR A 29 -7.39 5.77 20.49
C THR A 29 -8.75 5.13 20.73
N THR A 30 -9.68 5.96 21.21
CA THR A 30 -11.10 5.58 21.43
C THR A 30 -12.00 6.11 20.30
N LEU A 31 -13.13 5.43 20.07
CA LEU A 31 -14.14 5.92 19.12
C LEU A 31 -14.67 7.32 19.47
N ARG A 32 -14.69 7.67 20.77
CA ARG A 32 -15.04 9.03 21.23
C ARG A 32 -14.02 10.09 20.78
N ALA A 33 -12.72 9.76 20.81
CA ALA A 33 -11.68 10.67 20.32
C ALA A 33 -11.81 10.88 18.81
N VAL A 34 -12.07 9.80 18.06
CA VAL A 34 -12.32 9.89 16.61
C VAL A 34 -13.57 10.73 16.30
N ALA A 35 -14.68 10.52 17.02
CA ALA A 35 -15.90 11.32 16.85
C ALA A 35 -15.65 12.80 17.13
N GLY A 36 -14.90 13.10 18.21
CA GLY A 36 -14.50 14.47 18.54
C GLY A 36 -13.68 15.15 17.47
N ARG A 37 -12.68 14.45 16.91
CA ARG A 37 -11.86 14.96 15.79
C ARG A 37 -12.68 15.14 14.51
N ALA A 38 -13.59 14.23 14.23
CA ALA A 38 -14.51 14.34 13.10
C ALA A 38 -15.58 15.42 13.27
N GLY A 39 -15.70 16.05 14.47
CA GLY A 39 -16.71 17.06 14.74
C GLY A 39 -18.14 16.51 14.72
N ILE A 40 -18.35 15.26 15.10
CA ILE A 40 -19.66 14.59 15.09
C ILE A 40 -20.01 13.98 16.44
N PRO A 41 -21.31 13.81 16.76
CA PRO A 41 -21.74 13.06 17.93
C PRO A 41 -21.26 11.60 17.87
N LEU A 42 -20.89 11.02 19.02
CA LEU A 42 -20.47 9.61 19.12
C LEU A 42 -21.55 8.65 18.61
N GLY A 43 -22.84 8.95 18.84
CA GLY A 43 -23.96 8.17 18.30
C GLY A 43 -23.98 8.12 16.78
N THR A 44 -23.59 9.22 16.10
CA THR A 44 -23.46 9.26 14.64
C THR A 44 -22.33 8.34 14.17
N LEU A 45 -21.18 8.34 14.88
CA LEU A 45 -20.08 7.44 14.56
C LEU A 45 -20.53 5.98 14.70
N HIS A 46 -21.19 5.61 15.81
CA HIS A 46 -21.70 4.24 16.01
C HIS A 46 -22.73 3.81 14.97
N TYR A 47 -23.51 4.76 14.44
CA TYR A 47 -24.45 4.47 13.35
C TYR A 47 -23.71 4.09 12.06
N VAL A 48 -22.60 4.79 11.74
CA VAL A 48 -21.79 4.52 10.53
C VAL A 48 -20.87 3.32 10.76
N PHE A 49 -20.22 3.25 11.91
CA PHE A 49 -19.30 2.17 12.30
C PHE A 49 -19.74 1.54 13.63
N PRO A 50 -20.55 0.50 13.60
CA PRO A 50 -21.05 -0.20 14.80
C PRO A 50 -19.96 -0.79 15.70
N SER A 51 -18.78 -1.08 15.15
CA SER A 51 -17.64 -1.60 15.91
C SER A 51 -16.31 -0.90 15.54
N LYS A 52 -15.34 -0.99 16.45
CA LYS A 52 -13.97 -0.51 16.17
C LYS A 52 -13.37 -1.27 14.99
N ASP A 53 -13.61 -2.56 14.85
CA ASP A 53 -13.07 -3.39 13.77
C ASP A 53 -13.57 -2.96 12.40
N GLN A 54 -14.85 -2.56 12.30
CA GLN A 54 -15.38 -2.00 11.04
C GLN A 54 -14.70 -0.68 10.68
N LEU A 55 -14.45 0.19 11.65
CA LEU A 55 -13.69 1.41 11.42
C LEU A 55 -12.24 1.11 11.02
N LEU A 56 -11.55 0.16 11.70
CA LEU A 56 -10.20 -0.23 11.36
C LEU A 56 -10.11 -0.82 9.94
N ARG A 57 -11.09 -1.63 9.54
CA ARG A 57 -11.20 -2.15 8.17
C ARG A 57 -11.35 -1.03 7.14
N ALA A 58 -12.17 -0.04 7.42
CA ALA A 58 -12.34 1.13 6.54
C ALA A 58 -11.07 1.98 6.45
N VAL A 59 -10.34 2.13 7.56
CA VAL A 59 -9.01 2.78 7.60
C VAL A 59 -8.00 2.04 6.73
N ILE A 60 -7.89 0.71 6.85
CA ILE A 60 -7.01 -0.10 6.00
C ILE A 60 -7.33 0.14 4.53
N MET A 61 -8.60 0.06 4.15
CA MET A 61 -9.02 0.25 2.76
C MET A 61 -8.74 1.67 2.24
N ALA A 62 -8.86 2.68 3.09
CA ALA A 62 -8.56 4.07 2.72
C ALA A 62 -7.07 4.26 2.47
N VAL A 63 -6.20 3.73 3.33
CA VAL A 63 -4.74 3.79 3.16
C VAL A 63 -4.30 3.05 1.90
N ILE A 64 -4.88 1.87 1.64
CA ILE A 64 -4.60 1.11 0.41
C ILE A 64 -4.98 1.91 -0.85
N ARG A 65 -6.14 2.57 -0.84
CA ARG A 65 -6.53 3.46 -1.96
C ARG A 65 -5.52 4.59 -2.15
N GLU A 66 -5.10 5.27 -1.09
CA GLU A 66 -4.11 6.34 -1.16
C GLU A 66 -2.78 5.85 -1.75
N ILE A 67 -2.28 4.69 -1.32
CA ILE A 67 -1.06 4.10 -1.86
C ILE A 67 -1.26 3.72 -3.34
N SER A 68 -2.41 3.12 -3.68
CA SER A 68 -2.75 2.75 -5.06
C SER A 68 -2.75 3.96 -5.99
N ASP A 69 -3.37 5.06 -5.55
CA ASP A 69 -3.45 6.29 -6.35
C ASP A 69 -2.05 6.92 -6.51
N ALA A 70 -1.23 6.91 -5.45
CA ALA A 70 0.14 7.38 -5.52
C ALA A 70 1.00 6.55 -6.50
N LEU A 71 0.89 5.21 -6.47
CA LEU A 71 1.61 4.33 -7.38
C LEU A 71 1.13 4.49 -8.83
N ARG A 72 -0.19 4.59 -9.04
CA ARG A 72 -0.76 4.79 -10.39
C ARG A 72 -0.33 6.11 -11.02
N ALA A 73 -0.20 7.16 -10.20
CA ALA A 73 0.28 8.47 -10.68
C ALA A 73 1.73 8.43 -11.18
N GLU A 74 2.53 7.46 -10.73
CA GLU A 74 3.94 7.27 -11.12
C GLU A 74 4.11 6.22 -12.22
N LEU A 75 3.04 5.54 -12.62
CA LEU A 75 3.12 4.47 -13.61
C LEU A 75 3.29 5.05 -15.01
N GLU A 76 4.53 5.02 -15.51
CA GLU A 76 4.84 5.23 -16.92
C GLU A 76 4.76 3.87 -17.63
N VAL A 77 3.60 3.60 -18.22
CA VAL A 77 3.21 2.26 -18.73
C VAL A 77 4.12 1.66 -19.80
N ASP A 78 4.93 2.46 -20.46
CA ASP A 78 5.84 2.06 -21.54
C ASP A 78 7.29 1.83 -21.10
N LYS A 79 7.60 2.11 -19.85
CA LYS A 79 8.98 2.05 -19.31
C LYS A 79 9.40 0.70 -18.73
N GLY A 80 8.45 -0.22 -18.58
CA GLY A 80 8.69 -1.59 -18.15
C GLY A 80 8.87 -1.81 -16.65
N LEU A 81 9.15 -3.07 -16.30
CA LEU A 81 9.17 -3.55 -14.93
C LEU A 81 10.31 -2.95 -14.09
N GLU A 82 11.51 -2.82 -14.67
CA GLU A 82 12.64 -2.20 -13.96
C GLU A 82 12.31 -0.76 -13.55
N HIS A 83 11.73 0.02 -14.47
CA HIS A 83 11.31 1.37 -14.19
C HIS A 83 10.25 1.41 -13.07
N ALA A 84 9.25 0.54 -13.13
CA ALA A 84 8.22 0.45 -12.09
C ALA A 84 8.81 0.12 -10.71
N LEU A 85 9.75 -0.83 -10.63
CA LEU A 85 10.46 -1.16 -9.41
C LEU A 85 11.22 0.06 -8.87
N ARG A 86 12.03 0.73 -9.68
CA ARG A 86 12.88 1.83 -9.22
C ARG A 86 12.09 3.10 -8.91
N HIS A 87 11.27 3.55 -9.85
CA HIS A 87 10.56 4.82 -9.74
C HIS A 87 9.28 4.72 -8.91
N GLY A 88 8.50 3.64 -9.07
CA GLY A 88 7.28 3.45 -8.30
C GLY A 88 7.57 3.28 -6.81
N VAL A 89 8.47 2.39 -6.44
CA VAL A 89 8.85 2.18 -5.03
C VAL A 89 9.61 3.39 -4.47
N GLY A 90 10.49 4.02 -5.26
CA GLY A 90 11.20 5.23 -4.87
C GLY A 90 10.26 6.41 -4.59
N SER A 91 9.23 6.60 -5.42
CA SER A 91 8.22 7.63 -5.23
C SER A 91 7.35 7.35 -3.99
N PHE A 92 6.91 6.11 -3.80
CA PHE A 92 6.23 5.67 -2.59
C PHE A 92 7.04 6.00 -1.33
N TRP A 93 8.35 5.66 -1.34
CA TRP A 93 9.26 5.95 -0.24
C TRP A 93 9.30 7.44 0.08
N ASN A 94 9.54 8.28 -0.92
CA ASN A 94 9.67 9.73 -0.72
C ASN A 94 8.35 10.39 -0.33
N LYS A 95 7.22 10.00 -0.94
CA LYS A 95 5.92 10.65 -0.74
C LYS A 95 5.17 10.17 0.48
N LEU A 96 5.29 8.89 0.84
CA LEU A 96 4.47 8.28 1.88
C LEU A 96 5.26 7.79 3.09
N VAL A 97 6.50 7.33 2.91
CA VAL A 97 7.29 6.83 4.05
C VAL A 97 7.96 7.98 4.80
N THR A 98 8.82 8.75 4.12
CA THR A 98 9.63 9.77 4.80
C THR A 98 8.82 10.99 5.24
N SER A 99 7.75 11.32 4.53
CA SER A 99 6.89 12.47 4.84
C SER A 99 5.81 12.17 5.89
N ARG A 100 5.47 10.89 6.12
CA ARG A 100 4.35 10.48 6.98
C ARG A 100 4.70 9.31 7.89
N VAL A 101 5.76 9.46 8.67
CA VAL A 101 6.24 8.42 9.60
C VAL A 101 5.16 7.94 10.56
N GLY A 102 4.32 8.83 11.08
CA GLY A 102 3.19 8.46 11.96
C GLY A 102 2.19 7.52 11.27
N LEU A 103 1.93 7.70 9.97
CA LEU A 103 1.11 6.79 9.19
C LEU A 103 1.73 5.38 9.11
N GLN A 104 3.04 5.31 8.92
CA GLN A 104 3.74 4.02 8.86
C GLN A 104 3.69 3.29 10.22
N ILE A 105 3.92 4.00 11.31
CA ILE A 105 3.80 3.45 12.68
C ILE A 105 2.38 2.94 12.90
N MET A 106 1.36 3.73 12.57
CA MET A 106 -0.04 3.33 12.67
C MET A 106 -0.34 2.01 11.94
N GLN A 107 0.21 1.82 10.74
CA GLN A 107 0.00 0.59 9.96
C GLN A 107 0.56 -0.65 10.66
N TYR A 108 1.76 -0.56 11.26
CA TYR A 108 2.34 -1.66 12.06
C TYR A 108 1.58 -1.90 13.36
N GLU A 109 1.13 -0.84 14.03
CA GLU A 109 0.28 -0.96 15.22
C GLU A 109 -1.06 -1.64 14.87
N LEU A 110 -1.65 -1.31 13.72
CA LEU A 110 -2.88 -1.90 13.22
C LEU A 110 -2.70 -3.41 12.98
N MET A 111 -1.61 -3.78 12.32
CA MET A 111 -1.23 -5.19 12.10
C MET A 111 -1.08 -5.92 13.44
N THR A 112 -0.26 -5.40 14.36
CA THR A 112 0.00 -6.05 15.64
C THR A 112 -1.22 -6.06 16.57
N TYR A 113 -2.05 -5.02 16.54
CA TYR A 113 -3.33 -4.97 17.25
C TYR A 113 -4.27 -6.07 16.75
N SER A 114 -4.40 -6.21 15.43
CA SER A 114 -5.24 -7.24 14.83
C SER A 114 -4.79 -8.64 15.20
N LEU A 115 -3.48 -8.94 15.07
CA LEU A 115 -2.91 -10.24 15.44
C LEU A 115 -3.14 -10.63 16.90
N ARG A 116 -3.34 -9.65 17.80
CA ARG A 116 -3.57 -9.89 19.24
C ARG A 116 -5.04 -9.90 19.64
N SER A 117 -5.89 -9.15 18.92
CA SER A 117 -7.28 -8.90 19.31
C SER A 117 -8.26 -9.83 18.60
N ASP A 118 -7.88 -10.29 17.43
CA ASP A 118 -8.76 -11.05 16.55
C ASP A 118 -8.40 -12.53 16.61
N SER A 119 -9.29 -13.34 17.16
CA SER A 119 -9.12 -14.80 17.16
C SER A 119 -8.99 -15.39 15.75
N ASP A 120 -9.51 -14.66 14.74
CA ASP A 120 -9.54 -15.12 13.36
C ASP A 120 -8.49 -14.41 12.46
N GLY A 121 -7.72 -13.43 12.99
CA GLY A 121 -6.65 -12.71 12.26
C GLY A 121 -7.12 -11.90 11.04
N GLY A 122 -8.43 -11.70 10.91
CA GLY A 122 -9.06 -11.24 9.68
C GLY A 122 -8.64 -9.85 9.19
N LEU A 123 -8.31 -8.92 10.10
CA LEU A 123 -7.82 -7.58 9.73
C LEU A 123 -6.36 -7.60 9.29
N ALA A 124 -5.50 -8.36 9.99
CA ALA A 124 -4.09 -8.51 9.63
C ALA A 124 -3.93 -9.22 8.27
N GLN A 125 -4.69 -10.29 8.08
CA GLN A 125 -4.74 -10.99 6.81
C GLN A 125 -5.23 -10.08 5.68
N LEU A 126 -6.33 -9.35 5.88
CA LEU A 126 -6.86 -8.39 4.92
C LEU A 126 -5.81 -7.34 4.53
N GLN A 127 -5.14 -6.75 5.52
CA GLN A 127 -4.12 -5.73 5.28
C GLN A 127 -2.99 -6.29 4.41
N TYR A 128 -2.46 -7.44 4.78
CA TYR A 128 -1.34 -8.06 4.06
C TYR A 128 -1.71 -8.49 2.64
N GLU A 129 -2.87 -9.16 2.47
CA GLU A 129 -3.36 -9.59 1.16
C GLU A 129 -3.59 -8.42 0.21
N ARG A 130 -4.16 -7.31 0.73
CA ARG A 130 -4.42 -6.12 -0.07
C ARG A 130 -3.16 -5.40 -0.50
N TYR A 131 -2.17 -5.27 0.38
CA TYR A 131 -0.88 -4.68 0.00
C TYR A 131 -0.14 -5.56 -1.01
N SER A 132 -0.11 -6.87 -0.78
CA SER A 132 0.51 -7.81 -1.70
C SER A 132 -0.15 -7.76 -3.08
N ALA A 133 -1.48 -7.79 -3.15
CA ALA A 133 -2.23 -7.70 -4.39
C ALA A 133 -1.96 -6.37 -5.13
N LEU A 134 -1.92 -5.25 -4.41
CA LEU A 134 -1.63 -3.94 -4.99
C LEU A 134 -0.26 -3.89 -5.65
N VAL A 135 0.78 -4.36 -4.96
CA VAL A 135 2.15 -4.37 -5.48
C VAL A 135 2.28 -5.32 -6.66
N THR A 136 1.67 -6.50 -6.57
CA THR A 136 1.62 -7.49 -7.66
C THR A 136 0.99 -6.89 -8.91
N GLU A 137 -0.21 -6.30 -8.79
CA GLU A 137 -0.93 -5.67 -9.91
C GLU A 137 -0.11 -4.53 -10.54
N PHE A 138 0.56 -3.73 -9.73
CA PHE A 138 1.39 -2.63 -10.20
C PHE A 138 2.54 -3.13 -11.07
N PHE A 139 3.28 -4.15 -10.64
CA PHE A 139 4.39 -4.73 -11.40
C PHE A 139 3.92 -5.46 -12.65
N GLU A 140 2.84 -6.24 -12.53
CA GLU A 140 2.26 -6.98 -13.65
C GLU A 140 1.81 -6.04 -14.77
N ARG A 141 1.12 -4.95 -14.44
CA ARG A 141 0.69 -3.93 -15.42
C ARG A 141 1.87 -3.26 -16.11
N ALA A 142 2.93 -2.92 -15.37
CA ALA A 142 4.12 -2.31 -15.95
C ALA A 142 4.80 -3.26 -16.95
N ALA A 143 4.98 -4.52 -16.60
CA ALA A 143 5.58 -5.52 -17.47
C ALA A 143 4.71 -5.81 -18.70
N GLN A 144 3.40 -6.00 -18.53
CA GLN A 144 2.46 -6.24 -19.63
C GLN A 144 2.45 -5.09 -20.64
N ALA A 145 2.43 -3.84 -20.16
CA ALA A 145 2.41 -2.66 -21.04
C ALA A 145 3.69 -2.53 -21.88
N ALA A 146 4.83 -2.92 -21.32
CA ALA A 146 6.12 -2.93 -22.02
C ALA A 146 6.37 -4.21 -22.85
N GLY A 147 5.46 -5.20 -22.79
CA GLY A 147 5.67 -6.49 -23.46
C GLY A 147 6.81 -7.29 -22.82
N GLU A 148 6.94 -7.21 -21.51
CA GLU A 148 7.94 -7.91 -20.74
C GLU A 148 7.33 -9.10 -19.97
N ARG A 149 8.18 -10.07 -19.66
CA ARG A 149 7.91 -11.14 -18.72
C ARG A 149 8.89 -11.07 -17.55
N CYS A 150 8.47 -11.56 -16.41
CA CYS A 150 9.28 -11.69 -15.23
C CYS A 150 9.78 -13.14 -15.09
N ALA A 151 11.01 -13.36 -14.67
CA ALA A 151 11.57 -14.68 -14.44
C ALA A 151 10.86 -15.43 -13.30
N VAL A 152 10.29 -14.68 -12.35
CA VAL A 152 9.49 -15.21 -11.24
C VAL A 152 8.03 -14.77 -11.37
N GLY A 153 7.10 -15.46 -10.70
CA GLY A 153 5.71 -15.02 -10.69
C GLY A 153 5.55 -13.64 -10.04
N PHE A 154 4.71 -12.79 -10.60
CA PHE A 154 4.47 -11.43 -10.09
C PHE A 154 3.97 -11.41 -8.66
N ASP A 155 3.19 -12.41 -8.23
CA ASP A 155 2.74 -12.58 -6.85
C ASP A 155 3.92 -12.81 -5.89
N THR A 156 4.92 -13.59 -6.30
CA THR A 156 6.14 -13.82 -5.53
C THR A 156 7.01 -12.58 -5.50
N LEU A 157 7.21 -11.91 -6.64
CA LEU A 157 7.94 -10.65 -6.71
C LEU A 157 7.30 -9.59 -5.82
N GLY A 158 5.97 -9.46 -5.87
CA GLY A 158 5.21 -8.50 -5.05
C GLY A 158 5.38 -8.75 -3.55
N ARG A 159 5.27 -10.01 -3.10
CA ARG A 159 5.48 -10.36 -1.69
C ARG A 159 6.91 -10.11 -1.21
N ILE A 160 7.91 -10.43 -2.02
CA ILE A 160 9.32 -10.19 -1.66
C ILE A 160 9.62 -8.70 -1.64
N ALA A 161 9.14 -7.93 -2.62
CA ALA A 161 9.27 -6.47 -2.64
C ALA A 161 8.64 -5.83 -1.42
N LEU A 162 7.42 -6.23 -1.06
CA LEU A 162 6.73 -5.75 0.14
C LEU A 162 7.54 -6.05 1.40
N ALA A 163 8.04 -7.28 1.57
CA ALA A 163 8.83 -7.66 2.74
C ALA A 163 10.13 -6.86 2.86
N GLN A 164 10.81 -6.57 1.74
CA GLN A 164 12.02 -5.75 1.75
C GLN A 164 11.71 -4.30 2.13
N VAL A 165 10.68 -3.71 1.53
CA VAL A 165 10.27 -2.33 1.81
C VAL A 165 9.82 -2.18 3.26
N ASP A 166 9.01 -3.10 3.79
CA ASP A 166 8.58 -3.11 5.19
C ASP A 166 9.77 -3.17 6.16
N GLY A 167 10.74 -4.02 5.89
CA GLY A 167 11.97 -4.11 6.68
C GLY A 167 12.76 -2.80 6.69
N LEU A 168 12.90 -2.13 5.54
CA LEU A 168 13.58 -0.84 5.44
C LEU A 168 12.79 0.28 6.13
N ILE A 169 11.45 0.28 6.06
CA ILE A 169 10.60 1.23 6.78
C ILE A 169 10.82 1.11 8.29
N LEU A 170 10.79 -0.11 8.83
CA LEU A 170 11.03 -0.36 10.26
C LEU A 170 12.41 0.12 10.71
N GLN A 171 13.45 -0.13 9.90
CA GLN A 171 14.81 0.36 10.20
C GLN A 171 14.89 1.89 10.16
N TYR A 172 14.21 2.53 9.20
CA TYR A 172 14.15 3.98 9.09
C TYR A 172 13.41 4.61 10.29
N ILE A 173 12.28 4.04 10.69
CA ILE A 173 11.53 4.50 11.88
C ILE A 173 12.38 4.38 13.15
N ALA A 174 13.06 3.24 13.31
CA ALA A 174 13.89 2.98 14.50
C ALA A 174 15.12 3.89 14.59
N LYS A 175 15.71 4.25 13.46
CA LYS A 175 16.88 5.14 13.37
C LYS A 175 16.78 5.98 12.11
N PRO A 176 16.15 7.17 12.17
CA PRO A 176 16.01 8.06 11.03
C PRO A 176 17.37 8.53 10.48
N ASP A 177 17.65 8.13 9.24
CA ASP A 177 18.83 8.52 8.47
C ASP A 177 18.45 8.39 6.98
N LEU A 178 18.14 9.52 6.36
CA LEU A 178 17.65 9.56 4.98
C LEU A 178 18.69 9.06 3.96
N ASP A 179 19.95 9.40 4.15
CA ASP A 179 21.00 9.02 3.21
C ASP A 179 21.27 7.52 3.27
N ARG A 180 21.29 6.95 4.48
CA ARG A 180 21.38 5.50 4.67
C ARG A 180 20.16 4.81 4.05
N ALA A 181 18.95 5.25 4.40
CA ALA A 181 17.72 4.63 3.92
C ALA A 181 17.62 4.65 2.39
N ARG A 182 18.06 5.73 1.72
CA ARG A 182 18.10 5.80 0.26
C ARG A 182 19.11 4.82 -0.34
N ARG A 183 20.30 4.70 0.24
CA ARG A 183 21.30 3.72 -0.23
C ARG A 183 20.78 2.30 -0.08
N ASP A 184 20.21 1.97 1.10
CA ASP A 184 19.68 0.64 1.38
C ASP A 184 18.49 0.30 0.46
N LEU A 185 17.61 1.27 0.21
CA LEU A 185 16.51 1.13 -0.74
C LEU A 185 17.03 0.85 -2.16
N ASN A 186 18.03 1.60 -2.64
CA ASN A 186 18.60 1.37 -3.96
C ASN A 186 19.22 -0.03 -4.09
N HIS A 187 19.93 -0.51 -3.06
CA HIS A 187 20.45 -1.88 -3.06
C HIS A 187 19.31 -2.93 -3.06
N ALA A 188 18.24 -2.70 -2.30
CA ALA A 188 17.09 -3.59 -2.33
C ALA A 188 16.43 -3.62 -3.71
N LEU A 189 16.31 -2.46 -4.37
CA LEU A 189 15.77 -2.36 -5.73
C LEU A 189 16.67 -3.04 -6.76
N ASP A 190 18.00 -2.90 -6.63
CA ASP A 190 18.94 -3.63 -7.48
C ASP A 190 18.78 -5.16 -7.36
N MET A 191 18.62 -5.66 -6.12
CA MET A 191 18.35 -7.07 -5.89
C MET A 191 17.00 -7.51 -6.47
N LEU A 192 15.95 -6.70 -6.35
CA LEU A 192 14.63 -7.00 -6.91
C LEU A 192 14.64 -7.03 -8.43
N VAL A 193 15.35 -6.10 -9.09
CA VAL A 193 15.50 -6.10 -10.56
C VAL A 193 16.23 -7.34 -11.03
N LEU A 194 17.34 -7.71 -10.38
CA LEU A 194 18.08 -8.94 -10.69
C LEU A 194 17.23 -10.19 -10.47
N TYR A 195 16.42 -10.22 -9.42
CA TYR A 195 15.54 -11.35 -9.12
C TYR A 195 14.36 -11.45 -10.11
N ALA A 196 13.81 -10.32 -10.52
CA ALA A 196 12.74 -10.25 -11.51
C ALA A 196 13.23 -10.62 -12.92
N ASP A 197 14.48 -10.30 -13.24
CA ASP A 197 15.10 -10.53 -14.55
C ASP A 197 14.13 -10.23 -15.72
N PRO A 198 13.73 -8.95 -15.89
CA PRO A 198 12.73 -8.58 -16.90
C PRO A 198 13.25 -8.90 -18.30
N GLN A 199 12.47 -9.66 -19.07
CA GLN A 199 12.83 -10.08 -20.43
C GLN A 199 11.75 -9.61 -21.41
N SER A 200 12.14 -8.95 -22.50
CA SER A 200 11.23 -8.60 -23.59
C SER A 200 10.65 -9.87 -24.21
N VAL A 201 9.34 -9.91 -24.35
CA VAL A 201 8.67 -10.97 -25.13
C VAL A 201 8.88 -10.62 -26.61
N GLU A 202 9.72 -11.39 -27.32
CA GLU A 202 9.83 -11.26 -28.76
C GLU A 202 8.43 -11.39 -29.39
N ARG A 203 7.95 -10.33 -30.03
CA ARG A 203 6.76 -10.42 -30.87
C ARG A 203 7.11 -11.38 -32.01
N THR A 204 6.63 -12.61 -31.93
CA THR A 204 6.62 -13.53 -33.08
C THR A 204 5.97 -12.78 -34.23
N LYS A 205 6.75 -12.38 -35.24
CA LYS A 205 6.19 -11.83 -36.48
C LYS A 205 5.18 -12.87 -37.01
N PRO A 206 3.96 -12.44 -37.34
CA PRO A 206 3.04 -13.36 -38.04
C PRO A 206 3.79 -13.87 -39.25
N LEU A 207 3.87 -15.18 -39.39
CA LEU A 207 4.38 -15.86 -40.58
C LEU A 207 3.54 -15.31 -41.73
N ASN A 208 4.12 -14.44 -42.56
CA ASN A 208 3.47 -14.00 -43.79
C ASN A 208 3.05 -15.25 -44.54
N ALA A 209 1.75 -15.47 -44.65
CA ALA A 209 1.22 -16.36 -45.67
C ALA A 209 1.59 -15.75 -47.04
N GLU A 210 2.80 -16.04 -47.49
CA GLU A 210 3.14 -15.89 -48.88
C GLU A 210 2.70 -17.15 -49.59
N THR A 211 1.80 -16.91 -50.52
CA THR A 211 1.69 -17.59 -51.81
C THR A 211 0.90 -18.88 -51.95
N ALA A 212 -0.08 -18.85 -52.71
CA ALA A 212 0.04 -19.17 -54.18
C ALA A 212 -1.29 -18.93 -54.84
#